data_9e77588093efc82d0c3cf00623344fc7
#
_entry.id   9e77588093efc82d0c3cf00623344fc7
#
_cell.length_a   1.000
_cell.length_b   1.000
_cell.length_c   1.000
_cell.angle_alpha   90.00
_cell.angle_beta   90.00
_cell.angle_gamma   90.00
#
_symmetry.space_group_name_H-M   'P 1'
#
loop_
_entity.id
_entity.type
_entity.pdbx_description
1 polymer ?
#
loop_
_entity_poly.entity_id
_entity_poly.type
_entity_poly.pdbx_seq_one_letter_code
_entity_poly.pdbx_strand_id
1 'polypeptide(L)'
;MASSFKIANGLLTLALLLIVFGVGVWAMWKNVRVRIAALVLAIPSLAAWVVDAIDPSGTAVKALLIFSVLFFSLAIVRVLRRVLLITTVNEDSLYGAGSVYLMIGLLYSMLYYVLWKNVPQAFYAGVPLAAAKLTGWHDFVYFSFTTLATVGYGDVTPVGGLARSLAILEVITGVFFVAVIIARLVTSYRR
;
A
#
# COMPACT_ATOMS: atom_id res chain seq x y z
N MET A 1 11.75 7.59 -27.35
CA MET A 1 11.43 8.28 -26.08
C MET A 1 10.34 7.56 -25.25
N ALA A 2 9.18 7.18 -25.79
CA ALA A 2 8.11 6.52 -25.01
C ALA A 2 8.49 5.14 -24.42
N SER A 3 9.31 4.35 -25.08
CA SER A 3 9.77 3.04 -24.61
C SER A 3 10.76 3.15 -23.45
N SER A 4 11.70 4.11 -23.53
CA SER A 4 12.69 4.35 -22.47
C SER A 4 12.02 4.85 -21.19
N PHE A 5 10.97 5.66 -21.30
CA PHE A 5 10.19 6.16 -20.17
C PHE A 5 9.38 5.05 -19.49
N LYS A 6 8.80 4.11 -20.25
CA LYS A 6 8.10 2.94 -19.69
C LYS A 6 9.06 2.00 -18.93
N ILE A 7 10.25 1.77 -19.49
CA ILE A 7 11.27 0.94 -18.83
C ILE A 7 11.75 1.60 -17.53
N ALA A 8 12.04 2.90 -17.55
CA ALA A 8 12.46 3.64 -16.36
C ALA A 8 11.41 3.61 -15.24
N ASN A 9 10.13 3.78 -15.58
CA ASN A 9 9.04 3.69 -14.62
C ASN A 9 8.88 2.26 -14.07
N GLY A 10 9.04 1.23 -14.89
CA GLY A 10 9.01 -0.17 -14.45
C GLY A 10 10.13 -0.49 -13.48
N LEU A 11 11.35 -0.05 -13.77
CA LEU A 11 12.52 -0.25 -12.90
C LEU A 11 12.37 0.50 -11.58
N LEU A 12 11.86 1.73 -11.60
CA LEU A 12 11.59 2.51 -10.38
C LEU A 12 10.55 1.79 -9.50
N THR A 13 9.47 1.31 -10.11
CA THR A 13 8.42 0.55 -9.40
C THR A 13 8.98 -0.72 -8.76
N LEU A 14 9.77 -1.50 -9.50
CA LEU A 14 10.43 -2.70 -8.98
C LEU A 14 11.39 -2.36 -7.83
N ALA A 15 12.20 -1.31 -7.96
CA ALA A 15 13.11 -0.88 -6.90
C ALA A 15 12.35 -0.49 -5.62
N LEU A 16 11.27 0.28 -5.75
CA LEU A 16 10.41 0.65 -4.62
C LEU A 16 9.79 -0.58 -3.96
N LEU A 17 9.28 -1.53 -4.73
CA LEU A 17 8.71 -2.76 -4.19
C LEU A 17 9.76 -3.60 -3.47
N LEU A 18 10.95 -3.77 -4.04
CA LEU A 18 12.05 -4.49 -3.40
C LEU A 18 12.44 -3.86 -2.06
N ILE A 19 12.51 -2.52 -2.00
CA ILE A 19 12.78 -1.80 -0.75
C ILE A 19 11.66 -2.07 0.27
N VAL A 20 10.39 -1.93 -0.13
CA VAL A 20 9.24 -2.07 0.77
C VAL A 20 9.13 -3.50 1.29
N PHE A 21 9.22 -4.51 0.42
CA PHE A 21 9.21 -5.92 0.83
C PHE A 21 10.44 -6.27 1.67
N GLY A 22 11.62 -5.78 1.30
CA GLY A 22 12.87 -5.99 2.03
C GLY A 22 12.81 -5.42 3.45
N VAL A 23 12.37 -4.17 3.59
CA VAL A 23 12.18 -3.52 4.90
C VAL A 23 11.11 -4.24 5.71
N GLY A 24 9.99 -4.66 5.08
CA GLY A 24 8.94 -5.43 5.74
C GLY A 24 9.44 -6.77 6.30
N VAL A 25 10.21 -7.51 5.53
CA VAL A 25 10.83 -8.78 5.98
C VAL A 25 11.87 -8.49 7.09
N TRP A 26 12.68 -7.46 6.95
CA TRP A 26 13.68 -7.05 7.94
C TRP A 26 13.02 -6.68 9.29
N ALA A 27 11.91 -5.96 9.27
CA ALA A 27 11.15 -5.62 10.47
C ALA A 27 10.64 -6.85 11.23
N MET A 28 10.53 -8.00 10.56
CA MET A 28 10.09 -9.28 11.13
C MET A 28 11.25 -10.24 11.48
N TRP A 29 12.52 -9.77 11.42
CA TRP A 29 13.71 -10.62 11.56
C TRP A 29 13.81 -11.36 12.88
N LYS A 30 13.28 -10.81 13.98
CA LYS A 30 13.40 -11.38 15.33
C LYS A 30 12.64 -12.70 15.55
N ASN A 31 11.65 -13.03 14.71
CA ASN A 31 10.85 -14.25 14.84
C ASN A 31 10.93 -15.09 13.56
N VAL A 32 11.63 -16.23 13.65
CA VAL A 32 11.90 -17.12 12.50
C VAL A 32 10.61 -17.56 11.80
N ARG A 33 9.57 -17.92 12.55
CA ARG A 33 8.29 -18.37 11.95
C ARG A 33 7.61 -17.26 11.15
N VAL A 34 7.64 -16.03 11.68
CA VAL A 34 7.04 -14.87 11.01
C VAL A 34 7.86 -14.45 9.81
N ARG A 35 9.19 -14.54 9.91
CA ARG A 35 10.09 -14.26 8.78
C ARG A 35 9.86 -15.24 7.63
N ILE A 36 9.72 -16.53 7.92
CA ILE A 36 9.39 -17.53 6.90
C ILE A 36 8.04 -17.21 6.25
N ALA A 37 6.99 -16.92 7.04
CA ALA A 37 5.70 -16.53 6.50
C ALA A 37 5.79 -15.27 5.62
N ALA A 38 6.55 -14.27 6.05
CA ALA A 38 6.78 -13.05 5.26
C ALA A 38 7.50 -13.34 3.94
N LEU A 39 8.52 -14.20 3.93
CA LEU A 39 9.23 -14.61 2.71
C LEU A 39 8.33 -15.42 1.76
N VAL A 40 7.54 -16.35 2.29
CA VAL A 40 6.56 -17.14 1.52
C VAL A 40 5.51 -16.25 0.85
N LEU A 41 5.17 -15.13 1.44
CA LEU A 41 4.24 -14.15 0.85
C LEU A 41 4.95 -13.14 -0.06
N ALA A 42 6.16 -12.68 0.29
CA ALA A 42 6.89 -11.68 -0.47
C ALA A 42 7.41 -12.20 -1.82
N ILE A 43 7.95 -13.42 -1.86
CA ILE A 43 8.54 -13.99 -3.09
C ILE A 43 7.48 -14.12 -4.20
N PRO A 44 6.30 -14.78 -3.97
CA PRO A 44 5.25 -14.82 -4.97
C PRO A 44 4.73 -13.44 -5.37
N SER A 45 4.65 -12.49 -4.41
CA SER A 45 4.22 -11.13 -4.68
C SER A 45 5.15 -10.41 -5.66
N LEU A 46 6.46 -10.51 -5.45
CA LEU A 46 7.46 -9.94 -6.36
C LEU A 46 7.43 -10.62 -7.73
N ALA A 47 7.30 -11.95 -7.76
CA ALA A 47 7.15 -12.69 -9.02
C ALA A 47 5.92 -12.22 -9.81
N ALA A 48 4.83 -11.92 -9.11
CA ALA A 48 3.61 -11.37 -9.72
C ALA A 48 3.82 -10.06 -10.44
N TRP A 49 4.52 -9.15 -9.80
CA TRP A 49 4.82 -7.86 -10.41
C TRP A 49 5.68 -7.99 -11.65
N VAL A 50 6.63 -8.92 -11.66
CA VAL A 50 7.44 -9.23 -12.84
C VAL A 50 6.58 -9.82 -13.95
N VAL A 51 5.69 -10.76 -13.61
CA VAL A 51 4.77 -11.36 -14.59
C VAL A 51 3.78 -10.33 -15.15
N ASP A 52 3.19 -9.46 -14.30
CA ASP A 52 2.28 -8.39 -14.77
C ASP A 52 2.99 -7.38 -15.70
N ALA A 53 4.28 -7.14 -15.49
CA ALA A 53 5.07 -6.28 -16.36
C ALA A 53 5.35 -6.90 -17.75
N ILE A 54 5.40 -8.24 -17.83
CA ILE A 54 5.67 -8.99 -19.08
C ILE A 54 4.36 -9.33 -19.80
N ASP A 55 3.37 -9.83 -19.07
CA ASP A 55 2.05 -10.23 -19.60
C ASP A 55 0.92 -9.69 -18.71
N PRO A 56 0.34 -8.53 -19.04
CA PRO A 56 -0.72 -7.90 -18.28
C PRO A 56 -2.07 -8.64 -18.30
N SER A 57 -2.23 -9.68 -19.12
CA SER A 57 -3.52 -10.37 -19.36
C SER A 57 -3.83 -11.50 -18.39
N GLY A 58 -2.87 -11.87 -17.53
CA GLY A 58 -2.88 -13.14 -16.82
C GLY A 58 -3.82 -13.25 -15.61
N THR A 59 -4.56 -14.36 -15.52
CA THR A 59 -5.26 -14.79 -14.32
C THR A 59 -4.31 -15.06 -13.14
N ALA A 60 -3.06 -15.43 -13.41
CA ALA A 60 -1.99 -15.60 -12.45
C ALA A 60 -1.72 -14.33 -11.64
N VAL A 61 -1.81 -13.15 -12.26
CA VAL A 61 -1.64 -11.85 -11.62
C VAL A 61 -2.63 -11.63 -10.46
N LYS A 62 -3.89 -12.07 -10.62
CA LYS A 62 -4.90 -11.91 -9.57
C LYS A 62 -4.54 -12.70 -8.30
N ALA A 63 -4.12 -13.95 -8.47
CA ALA A 63 -3.73 -14.80 -7.36
C ALA A 63 -2.49 -14.22 -6.64
N LEU A 64 -1.54 -13.76 -7.40
CA LEU A 64 -0.29 -13.22 -6.88
C LEU A 64 -0.46 -11.87 -6.18
N LEU A 65 -1.39 -11.03 -6.64
CA LEU A 65 -1.76 -9.78 -5.95
C LEU A 65 -2.40 -10.07 -4.58
N ILE A 66 -3.10 -11.21 -4.41
CA ILE A 66 -3.60 -11.66 -3.11
C ILE A 66 -2.45 -11.87 -2.12
N PHE A 67 -1.34 -12.48 -2.56
CA PHE A 67 -0.16 -12.65 -1.71
C PHE A 67 0.42 -11.31 -1.24
N SER A 68 0.41 -10.28 -2.11
CA SER A 68 0.84 -8.93 -1.72
C SER A 68 -0.06 -8.34 -0.62
N VAL A 69 -1.38 -8.46 -0.78
CA VAL A 69 -2.34 -7.98 0.23
C VAL A 69 -2.15 -8.72 1.55
N LEU A 70 -1.97 -10.04 1.51
CA LEU A 70 -1.72 -10.84 2.72
C LEU A 70 -0.38 -10.47 3.38
N PHE A 71 0.67 -10.22 2.59
CA PHE A 71 1.96 -9.76 3.11
C PHE A 71 1.83 -8.44 3.86
N PHE A 72 1.22 -7.41 3.22
CA PHE A 72 1.03 -6.10 3.86
C PHE A 72 0.14 -6.19 5.09
N SER A 73 -0.93 -6.97 5.04
CA SER A 73 -1.81 -7.19 6.20
C SER A 73 -1.05 -7.83 7.36
N LEU A 74 -0.23 -8.85 7.09
CA LEU A 74 0.62 -9.47 8.09
C LEU A 74 1.62 -8.47 8.69
N ALA A 75 2.29 -7.68 7.83
CA ALA A 75 3.27 -6.68 8.25
C ALA A 75 2.62 -5.60 9.12
N ILE A 76 1.48 -5.05 8.68
CA ILE A 76 0.72 -4.05 9.42
C ILE A 76 0.34 -4.57 10.81
N VAL A 77 -0.29 -5.75 10.87
CA VAL A 77 -0.72 -6.33 12.16
C VAL A 77 0.47 -6.55 13.11
N ARG A 78 1.61 -6.99 12.58
CA ARG A 78 2.81 -7.23 13.41
C ARG A 78 3.43 -5.94 13.93
N VAL A 79 3.64 -4.96 13.06
CA VAL A 79 4.24 -3.69 13.47
C VAL A 79 3.28 -2.91 14.35
N LEU A 80 1.99 -2.87 14.01
CA LEU A 80 0.96 -2.21 14.82
C LEU A 80 0.85 -2.81 16.23
N ARG A 81 0.80 -4.15 16.35
CA ARG A 81 0.81 -4.81 17.66
C ARG A 81 2.05 -4.43 18.47
N ARG A 82 3.23 -4.37 17.85
CA ARG A 82 4.45 -3.96 18.52
C ARG A 82 4.32 -2.51 19.00
N VAL A 83 3.91 -1.58 18.14
CA VAL A 83 3.70 -0.16 18.49
C VAL A 83 2.66 -0.02 19.60
N LEU A 84 1.56 -0.76 19.56
CA LEU A 84 0.49 -0.69 20.55
C LEU A 84 0.84 -1.34 21.90
N LEU A 85 1.74 -2.30 21.97
CA LEU A 85 2.11 -3.00 23.20
C LEU A 85 3.29 -2.35 23.93
N ILE A 86 4.03 -1.42 23.31
CA ILE A 86 5.10 -0.68 23.96
C ILE A 86 4.50 0.27 25.00
N THR A 87 4.96 0.18 26.24
CA THR A 87 4.46 1.00 27.35
C THR A 87 5.09 2.40 27.38
N THR A 88 6.33 2.54 26.90
CA THR A 88 7.04 3.83 26.83
C THR A 88 7.25 4.19 25.37
N VAL A 89 6.79 5.39 24.98
CA VAL A 89 7.00 5.88 23.62
C VAL A 89 8.46 6.32 23.49
N ASN A 90 9.15 5.74 22.53
CA ASN A 90 10.51 6.09 22.14
C ASN A 90 10.56 6.36 20.62
N GLU A 91 11.71 6.75 20.10
CA GLU A 91 11.90 7.02 18.67
C GLU A 91 11.53 5.82 17.80
N ASP A 92 11.84 4.60 18.24
CA ASP A 92 11.47 3.36 17.53
C ASP A 92 9.95 3.21 17.37
N SER A 93 9.18 3.68 18.35
CA SER A 93 7.71 3.64 18.31
C SER A 93 7.16 4.61 17.27
N LEU A 94 7.77 5.78 17.15
CA LEU A 94 7.42 6.80 16.14
C LEU A 94 7.72 6.30 14.72
N TYR A 95 8.93 5.78 14.50
CA TYR A 95 9.28 5.19 13.20
C TYR A 95 8.40 4.00 12.86
N GLY A 96 8.07 3.17 13.85
CA GLY A 96 7.13 2.07 13.68
C GLY A 96 5.74 2.54 13.28
N ALA A 97 5.20 3.59 13.91
CA ALA A 97 3.91 4.16 13.56
C ALA A 97 3.90 4.74 12.13
N GLY A 98 4.92 5.54 11.78
CA GLY A 98 5.08 6.05 10.43
C GLY A 98 5.14 4.93 9.38
N SER A 99 5.87 3.85 9.68
CA SER A 99 5.95 2.68 8.79
C SER A 99 4.60 2.00 8.61
N VAL A 100 3.79 1.88 9.66
CA VAL A 100 2.42 1.32 9.55
C VAL A 100 1.55 2.21 8.67
N TYR A 101 1.61 3.53 8.84
CA TYR A 101 0.85 4.46 8.01
C TYR A 101 1.16 4.31 6.52
N LEU A 102 2.45 4.25 6.18
CA LEU A 102 2.90 4.02 4.81
C LEU A 102 2.45 2.66 4.28
N MET A 103 2.53 1.60 5.09
CA MET A 103 2.07 0.26 4.72
C MET A 103 0.55 0.21 4.48
N ILE A 104 -0.26 0.97 5.24
CA ILE A 104 -1.70 1.09 5.00
C ILE A 104 -1.96 1.71 3.63
N GLY A 105 -1.32 2.82 3.29
CA GLY A 105 -1.46 3.43 1.96
C GLY A 105 -1.05 2.48 0.83
N LEU A 106 0.06 1.75 0.98
CA LEU A 106 0.48 0.77 -0.01
C LEU A 106 -0.49 -0.41 -0.13
N LEU A 107 -1.07 -0.88 0.97
CA LEU A 107 -2.10 -1.92 0.95
C LEU A 107 -3.33 -1.47 0.15
N TYR A 108 -3.86 -0.28 0.44
CA TYR A 108 -5.01 0.25 -0.29
C TYR A 108 -4.69 0.51 -1.76
N SER A 109 -3.49 1.00 -2.08
CA SER A 109 -3.07 1.19 -3.47
C SER A 109 -3.10 -0.12 -4.27
N MET A 110 -2.72 -1.24 -3.63
CA MET A 110 -2.80 -2.57 -4.26
C MET A 110 -4.24 -3.03 -4.44
N LEU A 111 -5.11 -2.81 -3.44
CA LEU A 111 -6.53 -3.15 -3.55
C LEU A 111 -7.19 -2.38 -4.71
N TYR A 112 -6.89 -1.09 -4.86
CA TYR A 112 -7.40 -0.27 -5.97
C TYR A 112 -6.86 -0.73 -7.32
N TYR A 113 -5.57 -1.04 -7.41
CA TYR A 113 -4.96 -1.54 -8.63
C TYR A 113 -5.59 -2.86 -9.08
N VAL A 114 -5.79 -3.81 -8.14
CA VAL A 114 -6.48 -5.08 -8.41
C VAL A 114 -7.90 -4.83 -8.87
N LEU A 115 -8.62 -3.94 -8.20
CA LEU A 115 -9.99 -3.60 -8.56
C LEU A 115 -10.06 -2.99 -9.97
N TRP A 116 -9.18 -2.06 -10.30
CA TRP A 116 -9.12 -1.44 -11.61
C TRP A 116 -8.78 -2.45 -12.73
N LYS A 117 -7.85 -3.36 -12.49
CA LYS A 117 -7.51 -4.43 -13.44
C LYS A 117 -8.71 -5.34 -13.76
N ASN A 118 -9.60 -5.54 -12.81
CA ASN A 118 -10.80 -6.37 -13.00
C ASN A 118 -12.01 -5.57 -13.49
N VAL A 119 -12.13 -4.31 -13.10
CA VAL A 119 -13.25 -3.42 -13.38
C VAL A 119 -12.68 -2.03 -13.71
N PRO A 120 -12.20 -1.80 -14.95
CA PRO A 120 -11.57 -0.52 -15.33
C PRO A 120 -12.47 0.71 -15.12
N GLN A 121 -13.80 0.54 -15.23
CA GLN A 121 -14.77 1.62 -15.02
C GLN A 121 -14.98 1.97 -13.54
N ALA A 122 -14.34 1.25 -12.59
CA ALA A 122 -14.46 1.55 -11.17
C ALA A 122 -13.80 2.88 -10.77
N PHE A 123 -12.91 3.41 -11.60
CA PHE A 123 -12.22 4.68 -11.37
C PHE A 123 -12.30 5.58 -12.60
N TYR A 124 -12.37 6.88 -12.33
CA TYR A 124 -12.36 7.93 -13.35
C TYR A 124 -11.15 8.84 -13.11
N ALA A 125 -10.39 9.13 -14.16
CA ALA A 125 -9.34 10.15 -14.16
C ALA A 125 -9.94 11.41 -14.76
N GLY A 126 -10.34 12.34 -13.89
CA GLY A 126 -11.06 13.56 -14.25
C GLY A 126 -10.15 14.76 -14.41
N VAL A 127 -9.36 14.83 -15.48
CA VAL A 127 -8.69 16.06 -15.84
C VAL A 127 -9.18 16.50 -17.21
N PRO A 128 -9.53 17.80 -17.41
CA PRO A 128 -9.97 18.33 -18.72
C PRO A 128 -8.89 18.24 -19.81
N LEU A 129 -7.68 17.87 -19.47
CA LEU A 129 -6.60 17.64 -20.43
C LEU A 129 -6.72 16.21 -20.99
N ALA A 130 -6.98 16.10 -22.27
CA ALA A 130 -7.31 14.92 -23.08
C ALA A 130 -6.34 13.70 -23.02
N ALA A 131 -5.54 13.54 -21.99
CA ALA A 131 -4.47 12.55 -21.89
C ALA A 131 -4.36 11.80 -20.55
N ALA A 132 -5.11 12.13 -19.51
CA ALA A 132 -4.97 11.46 -18.21
C ALA A 132 -5.70 10.11 -18.18
N LYS A 133 -5.12 9.11 -18.80
CA LYS A 133 -5.51 7.71 -18.58
C LYS A 133 -4.72 7.16 -17.39
N LEU A 134 -5.42 6.45 -16.50
CA LEU A 134 -4.76 5.61 -15.50
C LEU A 134 -3.83 4.64 -16.23
N THR A 135 -2.56 4.66 -15.91
CA THR A 135 -1.51 3.95 -16.64
C THR A 135 -0.92 2.78 -15.88
N GLY A 136 -1.05 2.79 -14.54
CA GLY A 136 -0.46 1.74 -13.74
C GLY A 136 -0.66 1.89 -12.23
N TRP A 137 0.07 1.07 -11.49
CA TRP A 137 -0.02 1.04 -10.03
C TRP A 137 0.34 2.38 -9.36
N HIS A 138 1.26 3.15 -9.92
CA HIS A 138 1.67 4.45 -9.35
C HIS A 138 0.52 5.46 -9.24
N ASP A 139 -0.46 5.41 -10.15
CA ASP A 139 -1.65 6.27 -10.06
C ASP A 139 -2.49 5.91 -8.82
N PHE A 140 -2.54 4.62 -8.48
CA PHE A 140 -3.24 4.15 -7.30
C PHE A 140 -2.46 4.36 -6.01
N VAL A 141 -1.13 4.39 -6.05
CA VAL A 141 -0.31 4.85 -4.92
C VAL A 141 -0.65 6.32 -4.62
N TYR A 142 -0.63 7.16 -5.64
CA TYR A 142 -1.00 8.57 -5.50
C TYR A 142 -2.43 8.73 -4.96
N PHE A 143 -3.42 8.05 -5.56
CA PHE A 143 -4.81 8.10 -5.14
C PHE A 143 -4.99 7.63 -3.68
N SER A 144 -4.36 6.54 -3.29
CA SER A 144 -4.41 6.02 -1.93
C SER A 144 -3.82 7.02 -0.93
N PHE A 145 -2.62 7.54 -1.15
CA PHE A 145 -2.02 8.48 -0.20
C PHE A 145 -2.78 9.80 -0.10
N THR A 146 -3.35 10.31 -1.19
CA THR A 146 -4.20 11.51 -1.14
C THR A 146 -5.53 11.25 -0.44
N THR A 147 -6.08 10.03 -0.54
CA THR A 147 -7.29 9.60 0.17
C THR A 147 -7.01 9.35 1.65
N LEU A 148 -5.96 8.60 1.98
CA LEU A 148 -5.54 8.28 3.35
C LEU A 148 -5.22 9.54 4.16
N ALA A 149 -4.56 10.53 3.52
CA ALA A 149 -4.25 11.83 4.12
C ALA A 149 -5.42 12.83 4.06
N THR A 150 -6.58 12.42 3.55
CA THR A 150 -7.80 13.25 3.40
C THR A 150 -7.62 14.50 2.52
N VAL A 151 -6.66 14.49 1.60
CA VAL A 151 -6.41 15.60 0.67
C VAL A 151 -7.45 15.62 -0.44
N GLY A 152 -7.64 14.47 -1.14
CA GLY A 152 -8.69 14.26 -2.14
C GLY A 152 -8.71 15.30 -3.26
N TYR A 153 -7.65 15.40 -4.06
CA TYR A 153 -7.58 16.37 -5.17
C TYR A 153 -8.70 16.22 -6.21
N GLY A 154 -9.31 15.02 -6.32
CA GLY A 154 -10.43 14.78 -7.22
C GLY A 154 -10.02 14.55 -8.69
N ASP A 155 -8.75 14.45 -8.97
CA ASP A 155 -8.18 14.11 -10.28
C ASP A 155 -8.29 12.61 -10.60
N VAL A 156 -8.21 11.76 -9.57
CA VAL A 156 -8.60 10.35 -9.62
C VAL A 156 -9.76 10.16 -8.67
N THR A 157 -10.88 9.61 -9.16
CA THR A 157 -12.10 9.44 -8.35
C THR A 157 -12.65 8.03 -8.46
N PRO A 158 -13.12 7.43 -7.34
CA PRO A 158 -13.80 6.14 -7.34
C PRO A 158 -15.24 6.35 -7.83
N VAL A 159 -15.63 5.63 -8.87
CA VAL A 159 -16.99 5.70 -9.46
C VAL A 159 -17.83 4.48 -9.07
N GLY A 160 -17.23 3.29 -9.11
CA GLY A 160 -17.89 2.04 -8.76
C GLY A 160 -18.20 1.94 -7.26
N GLY A 161 -19.31 1.28 -6.89
CA GLY A 161 -19.72 1.13 -5.49
C GLY A 161 -18.64 0.51 -4.60
N LEU A 162 -17.97 -0.53 -5.08
CA LEU A 162 -16.87 -1.18 -4.33
C LEU A 162 -15.67 -0.24 -4.16
N ALA A 163 -15.30 0.52 -5.21
CA ALA A 163 -14.21 1.49 -5.13
C ALA A 163 -14.50 2.60 -4.12
N ARG A 164 -15.74 3.12 -4.10
CA ARG A 164 -16.21 4.11 -3.12
C ARG A 164 -16.18 3.58 -1.70
N SER A 165 -16.66 2.35 -1.49
CA SER A 165 -16.64 1.71 -0.17
C SER A 165 -15.22 1.53 0.36
N LEU A 166 -14.28 1.10 -0.48
CA LEU A 166 -12.86 0.99 -0.13
C LEU A 166 -12.27 2.37 0.21
N ALA A 167 -12.60 3.42 -0.55
CA ALA A 167 -12.11 4.78 -0.29
C ALA A 167 -12.62 5.32 1.06
N ILE A 168 -13.90 5.08 1.39
CA ILE A 168 -14.45 5.44 2.70
C ILE A 168 -13.72 4.71 3.83
N LEU A 169 -13.50 3.39 3.69
CA LEU A 169 -12.76 2.59 4.67
C LEU A 169 -11.32 3.09 4.83
N GLU A 170 -10.67 3.49 3.75
CA GLU A 170 -9.32 4.04 3.80
C GLU A 170 -9.27 5.35 4.57
N VAL A 171 -10.16 6.31 4.26
CA VAL A 171 -10.26 7.60 4.98
C VAL A 171 -10.48 7.36 6.48
N ILE A 172 -11.43 6.50 6.83
CA ILE A 172 -11.71 6.16 8.23
C ILE A 172 -10.46 5.57 8.88
N THR A 173 -9.80 4.62 8.22
CA THR A 173 -8.57 3.98 8.73
C THR A 173 -7.47 5.01 8.96
N GLY A 174 -7.25 5.93 8.02
CA GLY A 174 -6.23 6.97 8.11
C GLY A 174 -6.48 7.93 9.28
N VAL A 175 -7.70 8.46 9.38
CA VAL A 175 -8.09 9.39 10.45
C VAL A 175 -7.99 8.74 11.83
N PHE A 176 -8.55 7.52 11.99
CA PHE A 176 -8.46 6.80 13.26
C PHE A 176 -7.01 6.46 13.63
N PHE A 177 -6.20 6.05 12.66
CA PHE A 177 -4.80 5.75 12.91
C PHE A 177 -4.05 6.96 13.47
N VAL A 178 -4.16 8.12 12.83
CA VAL A 178 -3.50 9.36 13.27
C VAL A 178 -4.02 9.78 14.65
N ALA A 179 -5.34 9.75 14.86
CA ALA A 179 -5.95 10.10 16.15
C ALA A 179 -5.45 9.21 17.31
N VAL A 180 -5.40 7.89 17.09
CA VAL A 180 -4.91 6.92 18.10
C VAL A 180 -3.42 7.14 18.39
N ILE A 181 -2.60 7.37 17.37
CA ILE A 181 -1.15 7.61 17.57
C ILE A 181 -0.92 8.91 18.34
N ILE A 182 -1.62 10.01 18.00
CA ILE A 182 -1.50 11.28 18.72
C ILE A 182 -1.94 11.12 20.17
N ALA A 183 -3.10 10.52 20.43
CA ALA A 183 -3.60 10.29 21.80
C ALA A 183 -2.59 9.50 22.63
N ARG A 184 -1.94 8.52 22.03
CA ARG A 184 -0.93 7.69 22.69
C ARG A 184 0.36 8.46 23.01
N LEU A 185 0.83 9.28 22.09
CA LEU A 185 1.99 10.15 22.30
C LEU A 185 1.77 11.11 23.44
N VAL A 186 0.61 11.78 23.48
CA VAL A 186 0.25 12.72 24.55
C VAL A 186 0.17 12.03 25.92
N THR A 187 -0.42 10.83 25.97
CA THR A 187 -0.55 10.07 27.23
C THR A 187 0.81 9.60 27.75
N SER A 188 1.74 9.26 26.86
CA SER A 188 3.08 8.82 27.25
C SER A 188 3.99 9.96 27.74
N TYR A 189 3.77 11.19 27.25
CA TYR A 189 4.55 12.36 27.67
C TYR A 189 4.19 12.83 29.09
N ARG A 190 3.02 12.46 29.61
CA ARG A 190 2.55 12.81 30.95
C ARG A 190 3.00 11.86 32.06
N ARG A 191 3.74 10.82 31.75
CA ARG A 191 4.31 9.86 32.71
C ARG A 191 5.82 10.00 32.80
#